data_3cdaa5b4d20fbccf0c67f86220dc2e36
#
_entry.id   3cdaa5b4d20fbccf0c67f86220dc2e36
#
_cell.length_a   1.000
_cell.length_b   1.000
_cell.length_c   1.000
_cell.angle_alpha   90.00
_cell.angle_beta   90.00
_cell.angle_gamma   90.00
#
_symmetry.space_group_name_H-M   'P 1'
#
loop_
_entity.id
_entity.type
_entity.pdbx_description
1 polymer ?
#
loop_
_entity_poly.entity_id
_entity_poly.type
_entity_poly.pdbx_seq_one_letter_code
_entity_poly.pdbx_strand_id
1 'polypeptide(L)'
;MISVENQRFNIEIDGVDKVAEVLKILSIDDREYVIYSVDNGDETSDIFTSEIVKDEEGYDKLIDIEDEKVKQNLLEIINVIFS
;
A
#
# COMPACT_ATOMS: atom_id res chain seq x y z
N MET A 1 -8.98 12.11 2.75
CA MET A 1 -9.47 11.08 1.81
C MET A 1 -8.31 10.53 0.98
N ILE A 2 -8.16 9.23 0.92
CA ILE A 2 -7.14 8.58 0.13
C ILE A 2 -7.82 7.94 -1.08
N SER A 3 -7.33 8.25 -2.29
CA SER A 3 -7.76 7.55 -3.49
C SER A 3 -6.60 6.72 -4.01
N VAL A 4 -6.62 5.42 -3.72
CA VAL A 4 -5.55 4.51 -4.15
C VAL A 4 -5.63 4.17 -5.64
N GLU A 5 -6.67 4.62 -6.34
CA GLU A 5 -6.76 4.45 -7.78
C GLU A 5 -5.82 5.39 -8.52
N ASN A 6 -5.41 6.48 -7.89
CA ASN A 6 -4.39 7.36 -8.43
C ASN A 6 -3.01 6.76 -8.16
N GLN A 7 -2.06 7.05 -9.02
CA GLN A 7 -0.71 6.52 -8.89
C GLN A 7 0.04 7.07 -7.68
N ARG A 8 -0.41 8.19 -7.14
CA ARG A 8 0.23 8.85 -5.99
C ARG A 8 -0.82 9.28 -4.99
N PHE A 9 -0.47 9.21 -3.71
CA PHE A 9 -1.32 9.70 -2.63
C PHE A 9 -0.44 10.12 -1.45
N ASN A 10 -1.02 10.94 -0.56
CA ASN A 10 -0.33 11.35 0.65
C ASN A 10 -0.63 10.37 1.77
N ILE A 11 0.39 10.05 2.56
CA ILE A 11 0.27 9.18 3.71
C ILE A 11 1.00 9.81 4.88
N GLU A 12 0.44 9.68 6.07
CA GLU A 12 1.08 10.15 7.29
C GLU A 12 1.77 8.98 7.98
N ILE A 13 3.07 9.12 8.24
CA ILE A 13 3.87 8.13 8.95
C ILE A 13 4.58 8.85 10.08
N ASP A 14 4.32 8.42 11.32
CA ASP A 14 4.90 9.00 12.53
C ASP A 14 4.70 10.52 12.60
N GLY A 15 3.50 10.99 12.22
CA GLY A 15 3.16 12.40 12.25
C GLY A 15 3.73 13.23 11.11
N VAL A 16 4.37 12.61 10.13
CA VAL A 16 4.97 13.28 8.97
C VAL A 16 4.24 12.88 7.70
N ASP A 17 3.81 13.87 6.92
CA ASP A 17 3.19 13.62 5.63
C ASP A 17 4.25 13.25 4.61
N LYS A 18 4.02 12.15 3.92
CA LYS A 18 4.91 11.66 2.86
C LYS A 18 4.11 11.36 1.61
N VAL A 19 4.79 11.36 0.47
CA VAL A 19 4.18 10.98 -0.81
C VAL A 19 4.41 9.50 -1.04
N ALA A 20 3.33 8.78 -1.30
CA ALA A 20 3.37 7.36 -1.65
C ALA A 20 3.01 7.19 -3.11
N GLU A 21 3.62 6.20 -3.77
CA GLU A 21 3.32 5.86 -5.15
C GLU A 21 2.85 4.42 -5.22
N VAL A 22 1.71 4.21 -5.87
CA VAL A 22 1.12 2.88 -6.03
C VAL A 22 1.94 2.09 -7.06
N LEU A 23 2.43 0.93 -6.66
CA LEU A 23 3.16 0.03 -7.55
C LEU A 23 2.24 -1.03 -8.13
N LYS A 24 1.34 -1.57 -7.31
CA LYS A 24 0.40 -2.59 -7.74
C LYS A 24 -0.79 -2.67 -6.81
N ILE A 25 -1.98 -2.88 -7.39
CA ILE A 25 -3.21 -3.21 -6.65
C ILE A 25 -3.62 -4.61 -7.10
N LEU A 26 -3.97 -5.47 -6.15
CA LEU A 26 -4.36 -6.84 -6.46
C LEU A 26 -5.44 -7.33 -5.51
N SER A 27 -6.16 -8.37 -5.94
CA SER A 27 -7.21 -8.99 -5.14
C SER A 27 -6.81 -10.43 -4.80
N ILE A 28 -7.00 -10.80 -3.53
CA ILE A 28 -6.78 -12.16 -3.03
C ILE A 28 -7.97 -12.49 -2.14
N ASP A 29 -8.70 -13.56 -2.46
CA ASP A 29 -9.84 -14.05 -1.65
C ASP A 29 -10.87 -12.96 -1.32
N ASP A 30 -11.28 -12.20 -2.35
CA ASP A 30 -12.27 -11.12 -2.26
C ASP A 30 -11.82 -9.92 -1.42
N ARG A 31 -10.53 -9.82 -1.11
CA ARG A 31 -9.94 -8.66 -0.45
C ARG A 31 -8.97 -7.97 -1.37
N GLU A 32 -8.88 -6.66 -1.26
CA GLU A 32 -7.98 -5.87 -2.08
C GLU A 32 -6.76 -5.45 -1.28
N TYR A 33 -5.60 -5.48 -1.94
CA TYR A 33 -4.33 -5.11 -1.34
C TYR A 33 -3.59 -4.15 -2.26
N VAL A 34 -2.73 -3.33 -1.68
CA VAL A 34 -1.91 -2.39 -2.44
C VAL A 34 -0.45 -2.54 -2.02
N ILE A 35 0.42 -2.50 -3.01
CA ILE A 35 1.87 -2.40 -2.81
C ILE A 35 2.25 -0.98 -3.23
N TYR A 36 2.91 -0.26 -2.37
CA TYR A 36 3.27 1.12 -2.64
C TYR A 36 4.66 1.45 -2.09
N SER A 37 5.30 2.44 -2.69
CA SER A 37 6.57 2.98 -2.21
C SER A 37 6.32 4.32 -1.53
N VAL A 38 7.10 4.61 -0.49
CA VAL A 38 7.05 5.89 0.21
C VAL A 38 8.40 6.56 0.07
N ASP A 39 8.41 7.78 -0.47
CA ASP A 39 9.61 8.56 -0.67
C ASP A 39 10.07 9.14 0.67
N ASN A 40 11.31 8.88 1.04
CA ASN A 40 11.90 9.39 2.29
C ASN A 40 12.52 10.78 2.15
N GLY A 41 12.57 11.33 0.93
CA GLY A 41 13.10 12.65 0.68
C GLY A 41 14.63 12.73 0.55
N ASP A 42 15.32 11.60 0.66
CA ASP A 42 16.77 11.50 0.59
C ASP A 42 17.25 10.55 -0.51
N GLU A 43 16.49 10.45 -1.58
CA GLU A 43 16.73 9.54 -2.72
C GLU A 43 16.49 8.07 -2.38
N THR A 44 15.96 7.76 -1.19
CA THR A 44 15.57 6.41 -0.81
C THR A 44 14.06 6.30 -0.71
N SER A 45 13.55 5.08 -0.87
CA SER A 45 12.13 4.78 -0.73
C SER A 45 11.96 3.46 0.02
N ASP A 46 10.91 3.40 0.82
CA ASP A 46 10.51 2.17 1.49
C ASP A 46 9.29 1.56 0.77
N ILE A 47 9.23 0.24 0.75
CA ILE A 47 8.12 -0.48 0.15
C ILE A 47 7.21 -1.00 1.25
N PHE A 48 5.94 -0.68 1.14
CA PHE A 48 4.92 -1.10 2.10
C PHE A 48 3.78 -1.84 1.40
N THR A 49 3.08 -2.62 2.19
CA THR A 49 1.85 -3.30 1.76
C THR A 49 0.75 -3.00 2.76
N SER A 50 -0.47 -2.85 2.25
CA SER A 50 -1.65 -2.63 3.09
C SER A 50 -2.86 -3.27 2.45
N GLU A 51 -3.88 -3.53 3.26
CA GLU A 51 -5.19 -3.94 2.77
C GLU A 51 -6.03 -2.69 2.51
N ILE A 52 -6.79 -2.70 1.43
CA ILE A 52 -7.69 -1.60 1.08
C ILE A 52 -9.10 -2.00 1.54
N VAL A 53 -9.68 -1.19 2.41
CA VAL A 53 -11.07 -1.39 2.85
C VAL A 53 -11.84 -0.09 2.63
N LYS A 54 -13.18 -0.19 2.60
CA LYS A 54 -14.03 0.99 2.54
C LYS A 54 -14.34 1.45 3.95
N ASP A 55 -14.30 2.75 4.19
CA ASP A 55 -14.76 3.33 5.44
C ASP A 55 -16.28 3.51 5.43
N GLU A 56 -16.84 4.08 6.49
CA GLU A 56 -18.28 4.26 6.61
C GLU A 56 -18.87 5.18 5.54
N GLU A 57 -18.05 6.03 4.95
CA GLU A 57 -18.47 6.98 3.91
C GLU A 57 -18.22 6.44 2.50
N GLY A 58 -17.64 5.23 2.38
CA GLY A 58 -17.35 4.60 1.10
C GLY A 58 -16.01 4.97 0.50
N TYR A 59 -15.15 5.67 1.24
CA TYR A 59 -13.80 6.01 0.78
C TYR A 59 -12.83 4.88 1.08
N ASP A 60 -11.78 4.79 0.27
CA ASP A 60 -10.73 3.82 0.48
C ASP A 60 -9.91 4.16 1.73
N LYS A 61 -9.63 3.13 2.52
CA LYS A 61 -8.83 3.24 3.73
C LYS A 61 -7.80 2.12 3.74
N LEU A 62 -6.58 2.44 4.12
CA LEU A 62 -5.51 1.45 4.22
C LEU A 62 -5.41 0.95 5.66
N ILE A 63 -5.36 -0.36 5.82
CA ILE A 63 -5.18 -1.00 7.13
C ILE A 63 -4.03 -1.99 7.07
N ASP A 64 -3.48 -2.32 8.23
CA ASP A 64 -2.41 -3.30 8.32
C ASP A 64 -2.91 -4.68 7.94
N ILE A 65 -2.04 -5.45 7.30
CA ILE A 65 -2.32 -6.84 6.93
C ILE A 65 -1.93 -7.72 8.11
N GLU A 66 -2.89 -8.46 8.65
CA GLU A 66 -2.66 -9.34 9.79
C GLU A 66 -2.37 -10.79 9.38
N ASP A 67 -2.82 -11.20 8.20
CA ASP A 67 -2.66 -12.57 7.70
C ASP A 67 -1.22 -12.78 7.19
N GLU A 68 -0.47 -13.65 7.85
CA GLU A 68 0.92 -13.92 7.50
C GLU A 68 1.07 -14.57 6.11
N LYS A 69 0.10 -15.38 5.70
CA LYS A 69 0.14 -15.98 4.36
C LYS A 69 0.01 -14.92 3.28
N VAL A 70 -0.86 -13.95 3.49
CA VAL A 70 -1.03 -12.83 2.56
C VAL A 70 0.25 -12.00 2.52
N LYS A 71 0.84 -11.70 3.67
CA LYS A 71 2.11 -10.97 3.71
C LYS A 71 3.19 -11.66 2.91
N GLN A 72 3.33 -12.98 3.04
CA GLN A 72 4.32 -13.75 2.29
C GLN A 72 4.04 -13.73 0.79
N ASN A 73 2.78 -13.87 0.40
CA ASN A 73 2.40 -13.79 -1.01
C ASN A 73 2.75 -12.43 -1.60
N LEU A 74 2.50 -11.36 -0.86
CA LEU A 74 2.82 -10.01 -1.31
C LEU A 74 4.33 -9.79 -1.40
N LEU A 75 5.11 -10.35 -0.47
CA LEU A 75 6.57 -10.28 -0.54
C LEU A 75 7.12 -10.98 -1.78
N GLU A 76 6.56 -12.12 -2.16
CA GLU A 76 6.93 -12.80 -3.38
C GLU A 76 6.64 -11.95 -4.62
N ILE A 77 5.49 -11.28 -4.63
CA ILE A 77 5.11 -10.38 -5.73
C ILE A 77 6.09 -9.20 -5.79
N ILE A 78 6.45 -8.63 -4.66
CA ILE A 78 7.44 -7.55 -4.59
C ILE A 78 8.78 -8.00 -5.18
N ASN A 79 9.23 -9.20 -4.84
CA ASN A 79 10.47 -9.74 -5.37
C ASN A 79 10.42 -9.86 -6.90
N VAL A 80 9.27 -10.26 -7.46
CA VAL A 80 9.09 -10.33 -8.91
C VAL A 80 9.14 -8.94 -9.55
N ILE A 81 8.49 -7.95 -8.92
CA ILE A 81 8.47 -6.58 -9.43
C ILE A 81 9.87 -5.98 -9.51
N PHE A 82 10.71 -6.27 -8.53
CA PHE A 82 12.06 -5.68 -8.42
C PHE A 82 13.19 -6.61 -8.83
N SER A 83 12.88 -7.77 -9.37
CA SER A 83 13.91 -8.70 -9.83
C SER A 83 14.40 -8.43 -11.25
#